data_b38eef48e0823b5387803da55c3a254b
#
_entry.id   b38eef48e0823b5387803da55c3a254b
#
_cell.length_a   1.000
_cell.length_b   1.000
_cell.length_c   1.000
_cell.angle_alpha   90.00
_cell.angle_beta   90.00
_cell.angle_gamma   90.00
#
_symmetry.space_group_name_H-M   'P 1'
#
loop_
_entity.id
_entity.type
_entity.pdbx_description
1 polymer ?
#
loop_
_entity_poly.entity_id
_entity_poly.type
_entity_poly.pdbx_seq_one_letter_code
_entity_poly.pdbx_strand_id
1 'polypeptide(L)'
;DTYIAAENGIKSIKVKMSSTSEDMISSLNDLAGNYDGVDFISGAEVVGNQEMVRLFGDLGQTLAVPAEGDTEYTFPIGNFFTLLAFLPGEHTFTLTITDMQGNTKDGLLKLTVE
;
A
#
# COMPACT_ATOMS: atom_id res chain seq x y z
N ASP A 1 -1.25 12.21 2.81
CA ASP A 1 -1.32 11.39 1.60
C ASP A 1 -0.03 11.54 0.79
N THR A 2 0.37 10.49 0.11
CA THR A 2 1.61 10.47 -0.65
C THR A 2 1.33 10.70 -2.12
N TYR A 3 1.88 11.80 -2.66
CA TYR A 3 1.78 12.11 -4.07
C TYR A 3 2.90 11.43 -4.85
N ILE A 4 2.53 10.77 -5.93
CA ILE A 4 3.44 10.05 -6.81
C ILE A 4 3.34 10.63 -8.20
N ALA A 5 4.48 11.01 -8.79
CA ALA A 5 4.54 11.51 -10.15
C ALA A 5 5.58 10.69 -10.93
N ALA A 6 5.21 10.26 -12.13
CA ALA A 6 6.10 9.54 -13.04
C ALA A 6 5.92 10.09 -14.45
N GLU A 7 6.88 10.87 -14.90
CA GLU A 7 6.84 11.54 -16.20
C GLU A 7 6.62 10.54 -17.36
N ASN A 8 7.21 9.35 -17.24
CA ASN A 8 7.12 8.31 -18.24
C ASN A 8 5.93 7.37 -18.05
N GLY A 9 5.08 7.66 -17.08
CA GLY A 9 3.94 6.83 -16.75
C GLY A 9 4.27 5.80 -15.66
N ILE A 10 3.27 5.49 -14.83
CA ILE A 10 3.40 4.52 -13.74
C ILE A 10 3.12 3.12 -14.28
N LYS A 11 4.04 2.20 -14.06
CA LYS A 11 3.84 0.78 -14.40
C LYS A 11 3.39 -0.01 -13.19
N SER A 12 4.00 0.24 -12.03
CA SER A 12 3.75 -0.53 -10.82
C SER A 12 3.96 0.33 -9.59
N ILE A 13 3.11 0.13 -8.59
CA ILE A 13 3.29 0.68 -7.24
C ILE A 13 3.09 -0.49 -6.29
N LYS A 14 4.15 -0.91 -5.62
CA LYS A 14 4.05 -1.98 -4.63
C LYS A 14 4.14 -1.43 -3.23
N VAL A 15 3.22 -1.86 -2.37
CA VAL A 15 3.17 -1.48 -0.96
C VAL A 15 3.61 -2.67 -0.14
N LYS A 16 4.68 -2.49 0.60
CA LYS A 16 5.19 -3.52 1.52
C LYS A 16 5.15 -2.97 2.92
N MET A 17 4.70 -3.79 3.86
CA MET A 17 4.60 -3.41 5.26
C MET A 17 5.48 -4.29 6.12
N SER A 18 6.12 -3.69 7.11
CA SER A 18 6.79 -4.40 8.17
C SER A 18 6.42 -3.77 9.51
N SER A 19 6.50 -4.53 10.59
CA SER A 19 6.08 -4.07 11.90
C SER A 19 6.83 -4.80 13.00
N THR A 20 7.05 -4.11 14.12
CA THR A 20 7.53 -4.74 15.35
C THR A 20 6.40 -5.47 16.09
N SER A 21 5.16 -5.26 15.69
CA SER A 21 4.00 -5.92 16.29
C SER A 21 3.69 -7.24 15.59
N GLU A 22 3.82 -8.35 16.30
CA GLU A 22 3.45 -9.67 15.77
C GLU A 22 1.94 -9.77 15.51
N ASP A 23 1.14 -9.11 16.34
CA ASP A 23 -0.31 -9.07 16.16
C ASP A 23 -0.69 -8.39 14.85
N MET A 24 0.01 -7.33 14.48
CA MET A 24 -0.21 -6.65 13.23
C MET A 24 0.12 -7.55 12.03
N ILE A 25 1.26 -8.23 12.08
CA ILE A 25 1.68 -9.14 11.01
C ILE A 25 0.67 -10.27 10.86
N SER A 26 0.23 -10.85 11.96
CA SER A 26 -0.79 -11.91 11.96
C SER A 26 -2.11 -11.41 11.38
N SER A 27 -2.56 -10.23 11.78
CA SER A 27 -3.80 -9.63 11.28
C SER A 27 -3.73 -9.33 9.78
N LEU A 28 -2.59 -8.85 9.30
CA LEU A 28 -2.39 -8.59 7.87
C LEU A 28 -2.42 -9.87 7.05
N ASN A 29 -1.80 -10.95 7.56
CA ASN A 29 -1.82 -12.23 6.87
C ASN A 29 -3.24 -12.81 6.79
N ASP A 30 -3.99 -12.70 7.88
CA ASP A 30 -5.38 -13.16 7.92
C ASP A 30 -6.25 -12.36 6.94
N LEU A 31 -6.06 -11.04 6.92
CA LEU A 31 -6.81 -10.17 6.03
C LEU A 31 -6.47 -10.45 4.57
N ALA A 32 -5.18 -10.56 4.25
CA ALA A 32 -4.72 -10.78 2.88
C ALA A 32 -5.20 -12.13 2.33
N GLY A 33 -5.40 -13.12 3.19
CA GLY A 33 -5.90 -14.42 2.78
C GLY A 33 -7.30 -14.40 2.17
N ASN A 34 -8.05 -13.32 2.36
CA ASN A 34 -9.40 -13.16 1.81
C ASN A 34 -9.41 -12.45 0.44
N TYR A 35 -8.27 -12.00 -0.06
CA TYR A 35 -8.17 -11.21 -1.29
C TYR A 35 -7.04 -11.72 -2.16
N ASP A 36 -7.34 -12.03 -3.41
CA ASP A 36 -6.35 -12.55 -4.35
C ASP A 36 -5.30 -11.50 -4.70
N GLY A 37 -4.02 -11.88 -4.61
CA GLY A 37 -2.92 -11.02 -5.03
C GLY A 37 -2.63 -9.85 -4.08
N VAL A 38 -3.25 -9.83 -2.90
CA VAL A 38 -2.99 -8.79 -1.89
C VAL A 38 -2.12 -9.40 -0.80
N ASP A 39 -0.84 -9.05 -0.80
CA ASP A 39 0.11 -9.52 0.21
C ASP A 39 1.01 -8.35 0.62
N PHE A 40 0.66 -7.72 1.73
CA PHE A 40 1.39 -6.56 2.22
C PHE A 40 2.77 -6.90 2.78
N ILE A 41 3.03 -8.15 3.11
CA ILE A 41 4.33 -8.55 3.66
C ILE A 41 5.37 -8.72 2.55
N SER A 42 4.98 -9.30 1.42
CA SER A 42 5.84 -9.47 0.25
C SER A 42 5.80 -8.28 -0.70
N GLY A 43 4.72 -7.52 -0.66
CA GLY A 43 4.49 -6.37 -1.54
C GLY A 43 3.20 -6.55 -2.34
N ALA A 44 2.24 -5.65 -2.12
CA ALA A 44 0.95 -5.68 -2.80
C ALA A 44 0.94 -4.64 -3.92
N GLU A 45 0.51 -5.05 -5.13
CA GLU A 45 0.38 -4.15 -6.27
C GLU A 45 -0.84 -3.25 -6.10
N VAL A 46 -0.68 -1.96 -6.38
CA VAL A 46 -1.78 -0.99 -6.33
C VAL A 46 -2.33 -0.70 -7.74
N VAL A 47 -1.45 -0.65 -8.75
CA VAL A 47 -1.84 -0.27 -10.11
C VAL A 47 -2.82 -1.29 -10.68
N GLY A 48 -4.03 -0.82 -11.00
CA GLY A 48 -5.07 -1.65 -11.61
C GLY A 48 -5.62 -2.76 -10.71
N ASN A 49 -5.31 -2.76 -9.43
CA ASN A 49 -5.68 -3.85 -8.53
C ASN A 49 -7.05 -3.62 -7.89
N GLN A 50 -8.08 -4.21 -8.45
CA GLN A 50 -9.45 -4.08 -7.95
C GLN A 50 -9.66 -4.81 -6.62
N GLU A 51 -8.84 -5.79 -6.28
CA GLU A 51 -8.93 -6.46 -4.98
C GLU A 51 -8.50 -5.54 -3.83
N MET A 52 -7.55 -4.62 -4.09
CA MET A 52 -7.21 -3.57 -3.13
C MET A 52 -8.41 -2.64 -2.90
N VAL A 53 -9.13 -2.28 -3.95
CA VAL A 53 -10.34 -1.46 -3.85
C VAL A 53 -11.40 -2.19 -3.02
N ARG A 54 -11.59 -3.48 -3.27
CA ARG A 54 -12.56 -4.30 -2.54
C ARG A 54 -12.20 -4.41 -1.05
N LEU A 55 -10.93 -4.65 -0.77
CA LEU A 55 -10.45 -4.75 0.61
C LEU A 55 -10.72 -3.45 1.39
N PHE A 56 -10.37 -2.32 0.82
CA PHE A 56 -10.59 -1.02 1.47
C PHE A 56 -12.08 -0.73 1.64
N GLY A 57 -12.88 -1.08 0.63
CA GLY A 57 -14.34 -0.93 0.70
C GLY A 57 -14.95 -1.75 1.84
N ASP A 58 -14.49 -2.98 2.03
CA ASP A 58 -14.95 -3.85 3.12
C ASP A 58 -14.57 -3.29 4.50
N LEU A 59 -13.52 -2.47 4.56
CA LEU A 59 -13.09 -1.78 5.78
C LEU A 59 -13.74 -0.39 5.95
N GLY A 60 -14.67 -0.04 5.07
CA GLY A 60 -15.36 1.24 5.13
C GLY A 60 -14.57 2.40 4.54
N GLN A 61 -13.52 2.12 3.77
CA GLN A 61 -12.66 3.11 3.14
C GLN A 61 -12.85 3.11 1.63
N THR A 62 -12.67 4.27 1.02
CA THR A 62 -12.70 4.39 -0.44
C THR A 62 -11.27 4.48 -0.98
N LEU A 63 -10.89 3.57 -1.85
CA LEU A 63 -9.59 3.58 -2.50
C LEU A 63 -9.77 3.68 -4.00
N ALA A 64 -9.12 4.67 -4.62
CA ALA A 64 -8.96 4.73 -6.05
C ALA A 64 -7.56 4.22 -6.40
N VAL A 65 -7.45 3.39 -7.43
CA VAL A 65 -6.16 2.87 -7.90
C VAL A 65 -5.84 3.47 -9.27
N PRO A 66 -4.54 3.72 -9.57
CA PRO A 66 -4.17 4.24 -10.88
C PRO A 66 -4.22 3.14 -11.93
N ALA A 67 -4.28 3.54 -13.18
CA ALA A 67 -4.10 2.65 -14.32
C ALA A 67 -2.65 2.69 -14.79
N GLU A 68 -2.20 1.62 -15.42
CA GLU A 68 -0.87 1.57 -16.02
C GLU A 68 -0.73 2.69 -17.05
N GLY A 69 0.33 3.47 -16.96
CA GLY A 69 0.59 4.62 -17.82
C GLY A 69 0.16 5.96 -17.25
N ASP A 70 -0.57 5.98 -16.14
CA ASP A 70 -0.92 7.24 -15.48
C ASP A 70 0.36 7.94 -15.01
N THR A 71 0.39 9.26 -15.13
CA THR A 71 1.59 10.05 -14.78
C THR A 71 1.56 10.59 -13.37
N GLU A 72 0.41 10.51 -12.70
CA GLU A 72 0.23 11.00 -11.33
C GLU A 72 -0.72 10.09 -10.57
N TYR A 73 -0.49 9.98 -9.27
CA TYR A 73 -1.38 9.28 -8.37
C TYR A 73 -1.13 9.74 -6.93
N THR A 74 -2.18 9.96 -6.17
CA THR A 74 -2.07 10.24 -4.73
C THR A 74 -2.49 9.00 -3.95
N PHE A 75 -1.54 8.39 -3.25
CA PHE A 75 -1.80 7.23 -2.42
C PHE A 75 -2.34 7.68 -1.06
N PRO A 76 -3.54 7.23 -0.67
CA PRO A 76 -4.16 7.69 0.59
C PRO A 76 -3.60 6.92 1.79
N ILE A 77 -2.33 7.14 2.10
CA ILE A 77 -1.63 6.42 3.17
C ILE A 77 -2.27 6.67 4.54
N GLY A 78 -2.92 7.82 4.71
CA GLY A 78 -3.63 8.14 5.95
C GLY A 78 -4.72 7.13 6.29
N ASN A 79 -5.33 6.49 5.28
CA ASN A 79 -6.32 5.45 5.50
C ASN A 79 -5.70 4.23 6.20
N PHE A 80 -4.48 3.85 5.80
CA PHE A 80 -3.73 2.80 6.48
C PHE A 80 -3.40 3.19 7.91
N PHE A 81 -2.94 4.42 8.14
CA PHE A 81 -2.60 4.90 9.48
C PHE A 81 -3.80 4.82 10.42
N THR A 82 -4.99 5.18 9.94
CA THR A 82 -6.21 5.07 10.72
C THR A 82 -6.49 3.63 11.14
N LEU A 83 -6.29 2.68 10.23
CA LEU A 83 -6.51 1.25 10.51
C LEU A 83 -5.48 0.69 11.49
N LEU A 84 -4.27 1.24 11.53
CA LEU A 84 -3.17 0.74 12.34
C LEU A 84 -3.01 1.45 13.68
N ALA A 85 -3.76 2.53 13.91
CA ALA A 85 -3.62 3.34 15.11
C ALA A 85 -3.93 2.59 16.41
N PHE A 86 -4.57 1.43 16.33
CA PHE A 86 -4.92 0.60 17.49
C PHE A 86 -3.84 -0.41 17.86
N LEU A 87 -2.80 -0.56 17.03
CA LEU A 87 -1.78 -1.58 17.22
C LEU A 87 -0.46 -0.92 17.62
N PRO A 88 -0.02 -1.08 18.88
CA PRO A 88 1.25 -0.50 19.32
C PRO A 88 2.44 -1.10 18.57
N GLY A 89 3.44 -0.30 18.32
CA GLY A 89 4.67 -0.71 17.68
C GLY A 89 5.12 0.24 16.59
N GLU A 90 6.20 -0.11 15.91
CA GLU A 90 6.71 0.60 14.74
C GLU A 90 6.24 -0.10 13.49
N HIS A 91 5.52 0.64 12.64
CA HIS A 91 4.99 0.12 11.38
C HIS A 91 5.65 0.88 10.24
N THR A 92 6.28 0.16 9.33
CA THR A 92 7.01 0.74 8.21
C THR A 92 6.33 0.36 6.90
N PHE A 93 6.08 1.37 6.06
CA PHE A 93 5.53 1.20 4.72
C PHE A 93 6.61 1.52 3.70
N THR A 94 6.87 0.61 2.80
CA THR A 94 7.78 0.85 1.68
C THR A 94 6.95 0.86 0.40
N LEU A 95 7.02 1.98 -0.34
CA LEU A 95 6.39 2.11 -1.64
C LEU A 95 7.47 1.97 -2.70
N THR A 96 7.34 0.99 -3.59
CA THR A 96 8.24 0.82 -4.71
C THR A 96 7.50 1.19 -5.98
N ILE A 97 7.91 2.28 -6.61
CA ILE A 97 7.28 2.81 -7.83
C ILE A 97 8.18 2.46 -9.01
N THR A 98 7.61 1.80 -10.01
CA THR A 98 8.30 1.49 -11.26
C THR A 98 7.60 2.24 -12.39
N ASP A 99 8.38 2.92 -13.24
CA ASP A 99 7.81 3.61 -14.41
C ASP A 99 7.80 2.69 -15.64
N MET A 100 7.21 3.19 -16.73
CA MET A 100 7.07 2.40 -17.96
C MET A 100 8.40 2.10 -18.64
N GLN A 101 9.47 2.79 -18.23
CA GLN A 101 10.83 2.54 -18.76
C GLN A 101 11.63 1.61 -17.86
N GLY A 102 11.05 1.11 -16.77
CA GLY A 102 11.70 0.21 -15.85
C GLY A 102 12.54 0.87 -14.75
N ASN A 103 12.47 2.20 -14.63
CA ASN A 103 13.13 2.90 -13.53
C ASN A 103 12.33 2.72 -12.25
N THR A 104 13.03 2.44 -11.14
CA THR A 104 12.37 2.25 -9.83
C THR A 104 12.80 3.31 -8.83
N LYS A 105 11.87 3.65 -7.94
CA LYS A 105 12.12 4.57 -6.83
C LYS A 105 11.37 4.06 -5.60
N ASP A 106 12.05 4.05 -4.46
CA ASP A 106 11.45 3.64 -3.20
C ASP A 106 11.15 4.84 -2.32
N GLY A 107 10.01 4.81 -1.64
CA GLY A 107 9.66 5.75 -0.59
C GLY A 107 9.40 5.00 0.70
N LEU A 108 9.87 5.53 1.81
CA LEU A 108 9.73 4.91 3.12
C LEU A 108 8.90 5.80 4.03
N LEU A 109 7.88 5.22 4.65
CA LEU A 109 7.03 5.91 5.62
C LEU A 109 6.98 5.10 6.90
N LYS A 110 7.16 5.76 8.04
CA LYS A 110 7.17 5.09 9.34
C LYS A 110 6.09 5.67 10.24
N LEU A 111 5.32 4.80 10.87
CA LEU A 111 4.33 5.15 11.88
C LEU A 111 4.71 4.47 13.19
N THR A 112 4.84 5.25 14.26
CA THR A 112 5.07 4.71 15.61
C THR A 112 3.82 4.90 16.43
N VAL A 113 3.30 3.81 17.00
CA VAL A 113 2.13 3.81 17.89
C VAL A 113 2.60 3.36 19.27
N GLU A 114 2.38 4.21 20.26
CA GLU A 114 2.77 3.93 21.65
C GLU A 114 1.74 3.18 22.47
#